data_9fd6596fa629c488442d16bed809ab3e
#
_entry.id   9fd6596fa629c488442d16bed809ab3e
#
_cell.length_a   1.000
_cell.length_b   1.000
_cell.length_c   1.000
_cell.angle_alpha   90.00
_cell.angle_beta   90.00
_cell.angle_gamma   90.00
#
_symmetry.space_group_name_H-M   'P 1'
#
loop_
_entity.id
_entity.type
_entity.pdbx_description
1 polymer ?
#
loop_
_entity_poly.entity_id
_entity_poly.type
_entity_poly.pdbx_seq_one_letter_code
_entity_poly.pdbx_strand_id
1 'polypeptide(L)'
;MGTTTTARDTQAWQLYVELEDVRPKVWRRLLVPLTIELPRLHVMLLWGTGWDGGHVHEFVFGPDHYGAKEPGLDFPEVLDEQGVALSEALGSRKTFKYIYDYGDNWWHKVKVEKIVTLDSPIEHGQCIGGENACPPEDVGGASGYEEFLEALADPNHPEHAEQKRWIRRPFDPRAFVIDEINRRLNARE
;
A
#
# COMPACT_ATOMS: atom_id res chain seq x y z
N MET A 1 -8.61 -13.60 -31.93
CA MET A 1 -8.22 -14.85 -31.24
C MET A 1 -8.74 -14.74 -29.83
N GLY A 2 -9.73 -15.56 -29.43
CA GLY A 2 -10.27 -15.51 -28.08
C GLY A 2 -9.26 -16.13 -27.11
N THR A 3 -8.81 -15.34 -26.13
CA THR A 3 -8.01 -15.85 -25.00
C THR A 3 -8.92 -16.75 -24.15
N THR A 4 -8.56 -18.01 -24.04
CA THR A 4 -9.27 -18.95 -23.16
C THR A 4 -8.95 -18.57 -21.72
N THR A 5 -9.91 -17.96 -21.03
CA THR A 5 -9.81 -17.64 -19.59
C THR A 5 -9.64 -18.94 -18.81
N THR A 6 -8.57 -19.07 -18.05
CA THR A 6 -8.33 -20.22 -17.17
C THR A 6 -8.96 -20.00 -15.80
N ALA A 7 -9.20 -21.08 -15.04
CA ALA A 7 -9.72 -20.98 -13.67
C ALA A 7 -8.80 -20.17 -12.73
N ARG A 8 -7.51 -20.02 -13.05
CA ARG A 8 -6.56 -19.18 -12.32
C ARG A 8 -6.79 -17.69 -12.57
N ASP A 9 -7.24 -17.32 -13.76
CA ASP A 9 -7.43 -15.90 -14.13
C ASP A 9 -8.59 -15.26 -13.36
N THR A 10 -9.54 -16.10 -12.88
CA THR A 10 -10.67 -15.65 -12.05
C THR A 10 -10.41 -15.74 -10.55
N GLN A 11 -9.20 -16.12 -10.12
CA GLN A 11 -8.85 -16.17 -8.70
C GLN A 11 -8.04 -14.93 -8.28
N ALA A 12 -8.31 -14.47 -7.06
CA ALA A 12 -7.63 -13.34 -6.47
C ALA A 12 -7.23 -13.63 -5.02
N TRP A 13 -6.09 -13.07 -4.61
CA TRP A 13 -5.75 -12.93 -3.20
C TRP A 13 -6.64 -11.88 -2.57
N GLN A 14 -7.24 -12.18 -1.42
CA GLN A 14 -7.83 -11.19 -0.53
C GLN A 14 -6.81 -10.85 0.54
N LEU A 15 -6.33 -9.61 0.49
CA LEU A 15 -5.30 -9.07 1.39
C LEU A 15 -5.94 -8.07 2.36
N TYR A 16 -5.61 -8.20 3.63
CA TYR A 16 -5.83 -7.15 4.64
C TYR A 16 -4.51 -6.43 4.85
N VAL A 17 -4.51 -5.14 4.60
CA VAL A 17 -3.35 -4.24 4.68
C VAL A 17 -3.61 -3.23 5.79
N GLU A 18 -2.74 -3.14 6.77
CA GLU A 18 -2.82 -2.22 7.89
C GLU A 18 -1.54 -1.41 7.99
N LEU A 19 -1.65 -0.09 8.00
CA LEU A 19 -0.55 0.81 8.30
C LEU A 19 -0.30 0.80 9.81
N GLU A 20 0.93 0.45 10.21
CA GLU A 20 1.28 0.32 11.62
C GLU A 20 1.58 1.68 12.26
N ASP A 21 1.42 1.75 13.57
CA ASP A 21 1.80 2.87 14.43
C ASP A 21 1.11 4.21 14.14
N VAL A 22 -0.01 4.22 13.41
CA VAL A 22 -0.80 5.43 13.15
C VAL A 22 -2.17 5.42 13.84
N ARG A 23 -2.66 6.62 14.17
CA ARG A 23 -3.99 6.87 14.70
C ARG A 23 -4.64 8.03 13.94
N PRO A 24 -5.93 7.92 13.51
CA PRO A 24 -6.76 6.71 13.54
C PRO A 24 -6.18 5.58 12.69
N LYS A 25 -6.54 4.32 12.99
CA LYS A 25 -6.05 3.14 12.27
C LYS A 25 -6.40 3.20 10.79
N VAL A 26 -5.40 3.16 9.92
CA VAL A 26 -5.56 3.09 8.47
C VAL A 26 -5.44 1.65 8.00
N TRP A 27 -6.48 1.16 7.33
CA TRP A 27 -6.44 -0.20 6.76
C TRP A 27 -7.22 -0.29 5.45
N ARG A 28 -6.87 -1.28 4.64
CA ARG A 28 -7.53 -1.60 3.37
C ARG A 28 -7.73 -3.11 3.26
N ARG A 29 -8.79 -3.51 2.56
CA ARG A 29 -8.95 -4.88 2.09
C ARG A 29 -8.92 -4.87 0.58
N LEU A 30 -7.91 -5.51 0.01
CA LEU A 30 -7.63 -5.49 -1.42
C LEU A 30 -7.83 -6.89 -2.01
N LEU A 31 -8.39 -6.93 -3.22
CA LEU A 31 -8.30 -8.09 -4.10
C LEU A 31 -7.22 -7.78 -5.13
N VAL A 32 -6.29 -8.73 -5.32
CA VAL A 32 -5.25 -8.64 -6.33
C VAL A 32 -5.17 -9.97 -7.10
N PRO A 33 -4.77 -9.97 -8.38
CA PRO A 33 -4.68 -11.19 -9.19
C PRO A 33 -3.87 -12.29 -8.48
N LEU A 34 -4.29 -13.54 -8.61
CA LEU A 34 -3.56 -14.66 -8.00
C LEU A 34 -2.12 -14.78 -8.52
N THR A 35 -1.89 -14.33 -9.75
CA THR A 35 -0.60 -14.37 -10.45
C THR A 35 0.24 -13.10 -10.25
N ILE A 36 -0.15 -12.20 -9.33
CA ILE A 36 0.52 -10.92 -9.17
C ILE A 36 1.99 -11.07 -8.79
N GLU A 37 2.84 -10.34 -9.46
CA GLU A 37 4.27 -10.20 -9.13
C GLU A 37 4.49 -9.04 -8.15
N LEU A 38 5.62 -9.08 -7.42
CA LEU A 38 5.92 -8.10 -6.38
C LEU A 38 5.97 -6.64 -6.89
N PRO A 39 6.56 -6.32 -8.05
CA PRO A 39 6.55 -4.94 -8.55
C PRO A 39 5.12 -4.43 -8.76
N ARG A 40 4.22 -5.28 -9.27
CA ARG A 40 2.83 -4.89 -9.45
C ARG A 40 2.07 -4.82 -8.12
N LEU A 41 2.40 -5.71 -7.18
CA LEU A 41 1.85 -5.68 -5.81
C LEU A 41 2.24 -4.38 -5.10
N HIS A 42 3.48 -3.90 -5.26
CA HIS A 42 3.92 -2.59 -4.76
C HIS A 42 2.95 -1.49 -5.19
N VAL A 43 2.69 -1.37 -6.49
CA VAL A 43 1.77 -0.37 -7.04
C VAL A 43 0.36 -0.50 -6.44
N MET A 44 -0.14 -1.74 -6.29
CA MET A 44 -1.47 -1.97 -5.70
C MET A 44 -1.54 -1.60 -4.22
N LEU A 45 -0.50 -1.88 -3.44
CA LEU A 45 -0.42 -1.45 -2.04
C LEU A 45 -0.35 0.07 -1.93
N LEU A 46 0.54 0.68 -2.70
CA LEU A 46 0.75 2.12 -2.72
C LEU A 46 -0.53 2.89 -3.05
N TRP A 47 -1.17 2.57 -4.19
CA TRP A 47 -2.41 3.23 -4.60
C TRP A 47 -3.60 2.88 -3.73
N GLY A 48 -3.64 1.63 -3.23
CA GLY A 48 -4.68 1.17 -2.31
C GLY A 48 -4.66 1.89 -0.97
N THR A 49 -3.49 2.23 -0.47
CA THR A 49 -3.35 3.03 0.76
C THR A 49 -3.58 4.51 0.50
N GLY A 50 -3.09 5.08 -0.58
CA GLY A 50 -3.36 6.47 -0.95
C GLY A 50 -2.15 7.29 -1.39
N TRP A 51 -0.97 6.69 -1.47
CA TRP A 51 0.27 7.34 -1.93
C TRP A 51 0.44 7.28 -3.44
N ASP A 52 1.26 8.19 -3.98
CA ASP A 52 1.52 8.30 -5.42
C ASP A 52 2.84 7.64 -5.85
N GLY A 53 3.75 7.38 -4.91
CA GLY A 53 5.08 6.85 -5.17
C GLY A 53 6.15 7.94 -5.22
N GLY A 54 7.39 7.51 -5.33
CA GLY A 54 8.55 8.40 -5.38
C GLY A 54 9.63 8.01 -4.38
N HIS A 55 9.32 7.09 -3.49
CA HIS A 55 10.26 6.57 -2.50
C HIS A 55 10.53 5.08 -2.69
N VAL A 56 11.63 4.62 -2.13
CA VAL A 56 12.00 3.19 -2.12
C VAL A 56 11.05 2.38 -1.25
N HIS A 57 10.94 1.11 -1.57
CA HIS A 57 10.10 0.18 -0.83
C HIS A 57 10.77 -1.18 -0.65
N GLU A 58 10.23 -1.98 0.23
CA GLU A 58 10.72 -3.31 0.52
C GLU A 58 9.59 -4.23 0.99
N PHE A 59 9.59 -5.45 0.50
CA PHE A 59 8.78 -6.54 1.01
C PHE A 59 9.61 -7.43 1.93
N VAL A 60 9.06 -7.81 3.09
CA VAL A 60 9.74 -8.63 4.09
C VAL A 60 8.93 -9.92 4.35
N PHE A 61 9.44 -11.04 3.86
CA PHE A 61 8.86 -12.37 4.04
C PHE A 61 9.71 -13.23 4.99
N GLY A 62 9.64 -12.92 6.28
CA GLY A 62 10.50 -13.55 7.28
C GLY A 62 11.96 -13.09 7.11
N PRO A 63 12.92 -13.98 6.77
CA PRO A 63 14.30 -13.57 6.54
C PRO A 63 14.55 -13.01 5.13
N ASP A 64 13.62 -13.19 4.21
CA ASP A 64 13.79 -12.81 2.81
C ASP A 64 13.23 -11.41 2.57
N HIS A 65 14.07 -10.54 2.02
CA HIS A 65 13.75 -9.16 1.73
C HIS A 65 13.81 -8.91 0.22
N TYR A 66 12.78 -8.30 -0.37
CA TYR A 66 12.69 -8.03 -1.81
C TYR A 66 12.41 -6.55 -2.04
N GLY A 67 13.05 -5.98 -3.04
CA GLY A 67 12.83 -4.59 -3.45
C GLY A 67 13.36 -4.32 -4.84
N ALA A 68 13.08 -3.12 -5.35
CA ALA A 68 13.60 -2.69 -6.64
C ALA A 68 15.13 -2.53 -6.59
N LYS A 69 15.83 -3.08 -7.58
CA LYS A 69 17.27 -2.85 -7.77
C LYS A 69 17.45 -1.60 -8.62
N GLU A 70 17.85 -0.51 -7.98
CA GLU A 70 18.14 0.74 -8.67
C GLU A 70 19.66 0.99 -8.76
N PRO A 71 20.17 1.49 -9.90
CA PRO A 71 21.56 1.85 -10.03
C PRO A 71 21.96 2.92 -8.99
N GLY A 72 22.95 2.60 -8.16
CA GLY A 72 23.46 3.51 -7.12
C GLY A 72 22.78 3.34 -5.75
N LEU A 73 21.73 2.53 -5.62
CA LEU A 73 21.16 2.07 -4.37
C LEU A 73 21.50 0.59 -4.23
N ASP A 74 22.61 0.29 -3.58
CA ASP A 74 23.03 -1.09 -3.34
C ASP A 74 22.70 -1.50 -1.90
N PHE A 75 21.63 -2.25 -1.77
CA PHE A 75 21.27 -2.95 -0.54
C PHE A 75 21.56 -4.43 -0.74
N PRO A 76 22.75 -4.93 -0.41
CA PRO A 76 23.18 -6.28 -0.76
C PRO A 76 22.31 -7.39 -0.17
N GLU A 77 21.60 -7.11 0.93
CA GLU A 77 20.69 -8.06 1.60
C GLU A 77 19.29 -8.09 0.98
N VAL A 78 18.93 -7.14 0.11
CA VAL A 78 17.65 -7.07 -0.56
C VAL A 78 17.74 -7.79 -1.90
N LEU A 79 16.88 -8.76 -2.12
CA LEU A 79 16.75 -9.51 -3.37
C LEU A 79 15.98 -8.69 -4.41
N ASP A 80 16.24 -8.95 -5.69
CA ASP A 80 15.48 -8.32 -6.77
C ASP A 80 14.04 -8.85 -6.79
N GLU A 81 13.09 -7.95 -6.78
CA GLU A 81 11.66 -8.26 -6.85
C GLU A 81 11.14 -8.57 -8.25
N GLN A 82 11.93 -8.27 -9.29
CA GLN A 82 11.52 -8.44 -10.69
C GLN A 82 11.24 -9.89 -11.03
N GLY A 83 10.02 -10.17 -11.56
CA GLY A 83 9.59 -11.51 -11.94
C GLY A 83 9.25 -12.44 -10.76
N VAL A 84 9.29 -11.95 -9.52
CA VAL A 84 8.95 -12.74 -8.34
C VAL A 84 7.44 -12.68 -8.08
N ALA A 85 6.76 -13.83 -8.16
CA ALA A 85 5.33 -13.89 -7.84
C ALA A 85 5.10 -13.84 -6.33
N LEU A 86 3.98 -13.19 -5.90
CA LEU A 86 3.59 -13.17 -4.49
C LEU A 86 3.49 -14.60 -3.90
N SER A 87 2.97 -15.57 -4.67
CA SER A 87 2.85 -16.96 -4.22
C SER A 87 4.19 -17.61 -3.91
N GLU A 88 5.24 -17.25 -4.65
CA GLU A 88 6.60 -17.73 -4.46
C GLU A 88 7.23 -17.13 -3.20
N ALA A 89 7.26 -15.80 -3.10
CA ALA A 89 7.82 -15.09 -1.95
C ALA A 89 7.09 -15.42 -0.63
N LEU A 90 5.77 -15.57 -0.69
CA LEU A 90 4.94 -15.90 0.48
C LEU A 90 5.21 -17.33 0.99
N GLY A 91 5.39 -18.31 0.10
CA GLY A 91 5.54 -19.72 0.46
C GLY A 91 4.35 -20.22 1.29
N SER A 92 4.61 -20.75 2.47
CA SER A 92 3.56 -21.23 3.41
C SER A 92 3.08 -20.18 4.40
N ARG A 93 3.61 -18.96 4.34
CA ARG A 93 3.27 -17.87 5.25
C ARG A 93 1.87 -17.31 4.95
N LYS A 94 1.28 -16.67 5.93
CA LYS A 94 -0.02 -15.97 5.80
C LYS A 94 0.11 -14.46 6.01
N THR A 95 1.30 -14.01 6.37
CA THR A 95 1.57 -12.59 6.63
C THR A 95 2.95 -12.23 6.13
N PHE A 96 3.09 -10.99 5.72
CA PHE A 96 4.37 -10.36 5.41
C PHE A 96 4.31 -8.88 5.80
N LYS A 97 5.47 -8.22 5.80
CA LYS A 97 5.56 -6.77 5.97
C LYS A 97 5.88 -6.11 4.63
N TYR A 98 5.43 -4.89 4.51
CA TYR A 98 5.80 -4.02 3.40
C TYR A 98 6.22 -2.67 3.99
N ILE A 99 7.39 -2.19 3.61
CA ILE A 99 7.93 -0.90 4.02
C ILE A 99 7.87 0.01 2.82
N TYR A 100 7.40 1.21 3.03
CA TYR A 100 7.43 2.28 2.04
C TYR A 100 8.09 3.51 2.64
N ASP A 101 8.96 4.15 1.86
CA ASP A 101 9.74 5.31 2.25
C ASP A 101 10.62 5.06 3.48
N TYR A 102 11.93 4.82 3.27
CA TYR A 102 12.86 4.61 4.38
C TYR A 102 13.09 5.86 5.25
N GLY A 103 12.74 7.06 4.74
CA GLY A 103 12.81 8.30 5.50
C GLY A 103 11.68 8.39 6.53
N ASP A 104 10.44 8.25 6.07
CA ASP A 104 9.23 8.26 6.90
C ASP A 104 8.96 6.90 7.56
N ASN A 105 9.54 5.82 7.01
CA ASN A 105 9.53 4.47 7.56
C ASN A 105 8.11 3.90 7.76
N TRP A 106 7.29 3.94 6.70
CA TRP A 106 5.91 3.46 6.73
C TRP A 106 5.82 1.94 6.69
N TRP A 107 5.62 1.32 7.83
CA TRP A 107 5.42 -0.11 7.97
C TRP A 107 3.97 -0.53 7.76
N HIS A 108 3.79 -1.53 6.90
CA HIS A 108 2.49 -2.14 6.68
C HIS A 108 2.53 -3.61 7.07
N LYS A 109 1.53 -4.03 7.82
CA LYS A 109 1.25 -5.44 8.05
C LYS A 109 0.27 -5.91 6.98
N VAL A 110 0.71 -6.86 6.17
CA VAL A 110 -0.14 -7.48 5.14
C VAL A 110 -0.48 -8.90 5.55
N LYS A 111 -1.78 -9.21 5.60
CA LYS A 111 -2.28 -10.54 5.89
C LYS A 111 -3.05 -11.08 4.69
N VAL A 112 -2.66 -12.25 4.22
CA VAL A 112 -3.45 -13.03 3.26
C VAL A 112 -4.62 -13.66 4.01
N GLU A 113 -5.84 -13.19 3.74
CA GLU A 113 -7.04 -13.70 4.42
C GLU A 113 -7.53 -14.98 3.77
N LYS A 114 -7.60 -14.99 2.43
CA LYS A 114 -8.07 -16.13 1.61
C LYS A 114 -7.79 -15.91 0.13
N ILE A 115 -8.01 -16.96 -0.67
CA ILE A 115 -8.19 -16.86 -2.11
C ILE A 115 -9.70 -16.82 -2.38
N VAL A 116 -10.12 -15.94 -3.27
CA VAL A 116 -11.52 -15.84 -3.72
C VAL A 116 -11.61 -16.16 -5.21
N THR A 117 -12.74 -16.70 -5.63
CA THR A 117 -13.07 -16.86 -7.04
C THR A 117 -14.03 -15.76 -7.44
N LEU A 118 -13.76 -15.08 -8.53
CA LEU A 118 -14.52 -13.97 -9.08
C LEU A 118 -15.31 -14.43 -10.31
N ASP A 119 -16.36 -13.71 -10.65
CA ASP A 119 -17.16 -13.99 -11.85
C ASP A 119 -16.40 -13.63 -13.15
N SER A 120 -15.43 -12.72 -13.05
CA SER A 120 -14.54 -12.32 -14.15
C SER A 120 -13.12 -12.07 -13.64
N PRO A 121 -12.10 -12.20 -14.51
CA PRO A 121 -10.72 -11.85 -14.16
C PRO A 121 -10.60 -10.38 -13.74
N ILE A 122 -9.69 -10.12 -12.79
CA ILE A 122 -9.23 -8.76 -12.52
C ILE A 122 -7.82 -8.59 -13.08
N GLU A 123 -7.59 -7.51 -13.84
CA GLU A 123 -6.28 -7.19 -14.39
C GLU A 123 -5.43 -6.38 -13.41
N HIS A 124 -6.11 -5.62 -12.56
CA HIS A 124 -5.53 -4.73 -11.56
C HIS A 124 -5.98 -5.13 -10.15
N GLY A 125 -5.91 -4.21 -9.23
CA GLY A 125 -6.42 -4.39 -7.88
C GLY A 125 -7.86 -3.90 -7.72
N GLN A 126 -8.54 -4.37 -6.69
CA GLN A 126 -9.83 -3.85 -6.25
C GLN A 126 -9.84 -3.68 -4.74
N CYS A 127 -10.15 -2.47 -4.29
CA CYS A 127 -10.44 -2.23 -2.87
C CYS A 127 -11.89 -2.62 -2.57
N ILE A 128 -12.08 -3.48 -1.57
CA ILE A 128 -13.40 -3.97 -1.14
C ILE A 128 -13.76 -3.55 0.28
N GLY A 129 -12.91 -2.76 0.93
CA GLY A 129 -13.15 -2.19 2.25
C GLY A 129 -11.92 -1.47 2.79
N GLY A 130 -12.16 -0.62 3.78
CA GLY A 130 -11.08 0.14 4.43
C GLY A 130 -11.64 1.16 5.41
N GLU A 131 -10.75 1.83 6.11
CA GLU A 131 -11.07 2.96 6.99
C GLU A 131 -9.93 3.96 7.00
N ASN A 132 -10.30 5.22 7.19
CA ASN A 132 -9.45 6.37 7.42
C ASN A 132 -8.54 6.74 6.24
N ALA A 133 -8.14 7.99 6.22
CA ALA A 133 -7.24 8.53 5.22
C ALA A 133 -5.80 8.07 5.45
N CYS A 134 -5.09 7.87 4.36
CA CYS A 134 -3.64 7.68 4.42
C CYS A 134 -2.97 8.98 4.88
N PRO A 135 -1.91 8.93 5.70
CA PRO A 135 -1.07 10.08 5.97
C PRO A 135 -0.57 10.72 4.66
N PRO A 136 -0.39 12.04 4.62
CA PRO A 136 0.25 12.68 3.47
C PRO A 136 1.68 12.16 3.26
N GLU A 137 2.17 12.19 2.01
CA GLU A 137 3.59 11.98 1.71
C GLU A 137 4.46 13.00 2.46
N ASP A 138 5.65 12.62 2.85
CA ASP A 138 6.66 13.48 3.49
C ASP A 138 6.20 14.16 4.80
N VAL A 139 5.26 13.57 5.52
CA VAL A 139 4.75 14.15 6.78
C VAL A 139 5.65 13.90 8.00
N GLY A 140 6.71 13.09 7.83
CA GLY A 140 7.68 12.77 8.88
C GLY A 140 7.37 11.48 9.65
N GLY A 141 6.78 10.49 8.97
CA GLY A 141 6.44 9.19 9.53
C GLY A 141 5.31 9.24 10.56
N ALA A 142 5.19 8.20 11.38
CA ALA A 142 4.09 8.08 12.33
C ALA A 142 4.07 9.22 13.36
N SER A 143 5.24 9.65 13.85
CA SER A 143 5.35 10.76 14.80
C SER A 143 5.00 12.11 14.17
N GLY A 144 5.54 12.38 12.97
CA GLY A 144 5.19 13.62 12.24
C GLY A 144 3.71 13.67 11.87
N TYR A 145 3.10 12.52 11.57
CA TYR A 145 1.66 12.45 11.33
C TYR A 145 0.83 12.78 12.58
N GLU A 146 1.25 12.30 13.76
CA GLU A 146 0.59 12.63 15.02
C GLU A 146 0.67 14.15 15.29
N GLU A 147 1.87 14.75 15.19
CA GLU A 147 2.09 16.19 15.35
C GLU A 147 1.29 17.01 14.32
N PHE A 148 1.25 16.56 13.05
CA PHE A 148 0.44 17.17 12.00
C PHE A 148 -1.05 17.18 12.35
N LEU A 149 -1.60 16.07 12.86
CA LEU A 149 -3.01 16.00 13.26
C LEU A 149 -3.32 16.89 14.45
N GLU A 150 -2.42 16.96 15.45
CA GLU A 150 -2.57 17.85 16.60
C GLU A 150 -2.58 19.30 16.16
N ALA A 151 -1.63 19.68 15.29
CA ALA A 151 -1.53 21.04 14.77
C ALA A 151 -2.77 21.44 13.94
N LEU A 152 -3.34 20.51 13.15
CA LEU A 152 -4.56 20.79 12.42
C LEU A 152 -5.82 20.90 13.30
N ALA A 153 -5.86 20.16 14.40
CA ALA A 153 -7.03 20.10 15.30
C ALA A 153 -7.17 21.37 16.17
N ASP A 154 -6.05 22.00 16.55
CA ASP A 154 -6.06 23.20 17.41
C ASP A 154 -5.72 24.49 16.62
N PRO A 155 -6.69 25.37 16.38
CA PRO A 155 -6.43 26.66 15.72
C PRO A 155 -5.41 27.56 16.42
N ASN A 156 -5.12 27.32 17.71
CA ASN A 156 -4.13 28.08 18.50
C ASN A 156 -2.75 27.41 18.50
N HIS A 157 -2.62 26.22 17.89
CA HIS A 157 -1.33 25.54 17.79
C HIS A 157 -0.32 26.40 17.02
N PRO A 158 0.94 26.53 17.48
CA PRO A 158 1.95 27.38 16.81
C PRO A 158 2.12 27.05 15.32
N GLU A 159 2.00 25.79 14.96
CA GLU A 159 2.20 25.30 13.58
C GLU A 159 0.90 25.20 12.76
N HIS A 160 -0.28 25.47 13.35
CA HIS A 160 -1.57 25.31 12.67
C HIS A 160 -1.60 25.96 11.28
N ALA A 161 -1.19 27.22 11.19
CA ALA A 161 -1.21 27.96 9.93
C ALA A 161 -0.19 27.43 8.91
N GLU A 162 0.93 26.90 9.38
CA GLU A 162 1.97 26.30 8.55
C GLU A 162 1.49 24.97 7.97
N GLN A 163 0.98 24.08 8.80
CA GLN A 163 0.48 22.76 8.37
C GLN A 163 -0.69 22.90 7.39
N LYS A 164 -1.59 23.85 7.61
CA LYS A 164 -2.67 24.15 6.64
C LYS A 164 -2.15 24.65 5.30
N ARG A 165 -1.09 25.42 5.27
CA ARG A 165 -0.45 25.86 4.01
C ARG A 165 0.28 24.72 3.33
N TRP A 166 0.95 23.86 4.11
CA TRP A 166 1.72 22.73 3.60
C TRP A 166 0.82 21.71 2.90
N ILE A 167 -0.29 21.29 3.53
CA ILE A 167 -1.19 20.29 2.95
C ILE A 167 -1.99 20.80 1.73
N ARG A 168 -2.11 22.13 1.56
CA ARG A 168 -2.76 22.82 0.42
C ARG A 168 -4.23 22.49 0.17
N ARG A 169 -4.81 21.54 0.87
CA ARG A 169 -6.20 21.11 0.76
C ARG A 169 -6.74 20.70 2.12
N PRO A 170 -8.05 20.75 2.35
CA PRO A 170 -8.62 20.17 3.56
C PRO A 170 -8.22 18.71 3.70
N PHE A 171 -7.76 18.32 4.88
CA PHE A 171 -7.42 16.95 5.23
C PHE A 171 -8.34 16.46 6.34
N ASP A 172 -9.07 15.37 6.09
CA ASP A 172 -9.86 14.68 7.10
C ASP A 172 -9.23 13.30 7.33
N PRO A 173 -8.65 13.04 8.51
CA PRO A 173 -8.00 11.77 8.80
C PRO A 173 -8.98 10.59 8.83
N ARG A 174 -10.28 10.85 8.88
CA ARG A 174 -11.33 9.82 8.88
C ARG A 174 -11.95 9.57 7.50
N ALA A 175 -11.52 10.31 6.50
CA ALA A 175 -12.02 10.14 5.15
C ALA A 175 -11.63 8.76 4.58
N PHE A 176 -12.58 8.10 3.96
CA PHE A 176 -12.37 6.89 3.18
C PHE A 176 -13.39 6.83 2.06
N VAL A 177 -12.94 6.95 0.82
CA VAL A 177 -13.79 6.93 -0.37
C VAL A 177 -13.35 5.79 -1.28
N ILE A 178 -14.03 4.65 -1.18
CA ILE A 178 -13.67 3.41 -1.88
C ILE A 178 -13.62 3.57 -3.41
N ASP A 179 -14.52 4.39 -3.97
CA ASP A 179 -14.57 4.62 -5.42
C ASP A 179 -13.34 5.41 -5.92
N GLU A 180 -12.78 6.30 -5.10
CA GLU A 180 -11.54 7.02 -5.42
C GLU A 180 -10.35 6.06 -5.45
N ILE A 181 -10.25 5.20 -4.45
CA ILE A 181 -9.21 4.17 -4.40
C ILE A 181 -9.33 3.24 -5.61
N ASN A 182 -10.53 2.77 -5.92
CA ASN A 182 -10.74 1.89 -7.06
C ASN A 182 -10.45 2.57 -8.41
N ARG A 183 -10.71 3.87 -8.53
CA ARG A 183 -10.29 4.63 -9.73
C ARG A 183 -8.77 4.66 -9.87
N ARG A 184 -8.03 4.85 -8.77
CA ARG A 184 -6.55 4.81 -8.78
C ARG A 184 -6.03 3.42 -9.15
N LEU A 185 -6.54 2.37 -8.48
CA LEU A 185 -6.14 0.98 -8.75
C LEU A 185 -6.36 0.53 -10.19
N ASN A 186 -7.29 1.16 -10.90
CA ASN A 186 -7.64 0.87 -12.29
C ASN A 186 -7.19 1.97 -13.28
N ALA A 187 -6.45 2.97 -12.82
CA ALA A 187 -5.82 3.92 -13.73
C ALA A 187 -4.80 3.18 -14.60
N ARG A 188 -4.81 3.46 -15.89
CA ARG A 188 -3.76 2.97 -16.80
C ARG A 188 -2.50 3.78 -16.54
N GLU A 189 -1.39 3.09 -16.38
CA GLU A 189 -0.05 3.69 -16.41
C GLU A 189 0.24 4.36 -17.74
#